data_3cad5c0d953c56e9d5172fb864cf2b08
#
_entry.id   3cad5c0d953c56e9d5172fb864cf2b08
#
_cell.length_a   1.000
_cell.length_b   1.000
_cell.length_c   1.000
_cell.angle_alpha   90.00
_cell.angle_beta   90.00
_cell.angle_gamma   90.00
#
_symmetry.space_group_name_H-M   'P 1'
#
loop_
_entity.id
_entity.type
_entity.pdbx_description
1 polymer ?
#
loop_
_entity_poly.entity_id
_entity_poly.type
_entity_poly.pdbx_seq_one_letter_code
_entity_poly.pdbx_strand_id
1 'polypeptide(L)'
;MLKGTCLCGGMRFEIAGAHSKVSICHCSLCRKTSGTGSSAAIVVGYDQLTWLSGQELVVSGPKHSFCRVCGAHAPDCNPRKTLYIVPVGILDDNPILTVGQHIYVGSKAHWDMIGDDGAPRFAEGSTGPPLPRDQTA
;
A
#
# COMPACT_ATOMS: atom_id res chain seq x y z
N MET A 1 -4.86 13.29 11.27
CA MET A 1 -3.55 12.63 11.44
C MET A 1 -3.77 11.13 11.42
N LEU A 2 -3.02 10.42 10.59
CA LEU A 2 -3.03 8.96 10.57
C LEU A 2 -1.91 8.44 11.46
N LYS A 3 -2.14 7.27 12.08
CA LYS A 3 -1.14 6.59 12.90
C LYS A 3 -0.98 5.16 12.40
N GLY A 4 0.18 4.57 12.58
CA GLY A 4 0.42 3.19 12.21
C GLY A 4 1.34 2.48 13.19
N THR A 5 1.12 1.18 13.32
CA THR A 5 1.85 0.30 14.23
C THR A 5 2.00 -1.07 13.59
N CYS A 6 3.18 -1.66 13.64
CA CYS A 6 3.37 -3.04 13.19
C CYS A 6 2.78 -4.04 14.20
N LEU A 7 2.67 -5.31 13.78
CA LEU A 7 2.04 -6.36 14.58
C LEU A 7 2.69 -6.53 15.98
N CYS A 8 4.01 -6.44 16.08
CA CYS A 8 4.69 -6.57 17.38
C CYS A 8 4.66 -5.28 18.22
N GLY A 9 4.20 -4.16 17.67
CA GLY A 9 4.14 -2.87 18.35
C GLY A 9 5.46 -2.10 18.41
N GLY A 10 6.54 -2.67 17.93
CA GLY A 10 7.87 -2.03 17.99
C GLY A 10 8.00 -0.83 17.04
N MET A 11 7.42 -0.94 15.86
CA MET A 11 7.44 0.11 14.85
C MET A 11 6.17 0.96 14.96
N ARG A 12 6.32 2.27 15.16
CA ARG A 12 5.20 3.22 15.30
C ARG A 12 5.53 4.52 14.57
N PHE A 13 4.53 5.07 13.88
CA PHE A 13 4.68 6.31 13.14
C PHE A 13 3.38 7.11 13.09
N GLU A 14 3.48 8.38 12.72
CA GLU A 14 2.36 9.28 12.46
C GLU A 14 2.52 9.90 11.07
N ILE A 15 1.39 10.19 10.44
CA ILE A 15 1.33 10.88 9.14
C ILE A 15 0.46 12.12 9.31
N ALA A 16 1.02 13.28 9.01
CA ALA A 16 0.33 14.56 9.06
C ALA A 16 0.04 15.08 7.65
N GLY A 17 -1.12 15.74 7.50
CA GLY A 17 -1.48 16.39 6.24
C GLY A 17 -2.12 15.47 5.21
N ALA A 18 -2.10 15.91 3.95
CA ALA A 18 -2.76 15.24 2.84
C ALA A 18 -2.01 13.97 2.42
N HIS A 19 -2.77 12.97 1.98
CA HIS A 19 -2.26 11.73 1.41
C HIS A 19 -3.00 11.40 0.11
N SER A 20 -2.45 10.50 -0.69
CA SER A 20 -3.14 9.99 -1.87
C SER A 20 -4.38 9.17 -1.48
N LYS A 21 -5.25 8.92 -2.45
CA LYS A 21 -6.21 7.83 -2.33
C LYS A 21 -5.47 6.49 -2.30
N VAL A 22 -6.14 5.44 -1.86
CA VAL A 22 -5.57 4.09 -1.83
C VAL A 22 -5.39 3.57 -3.25
N SER A 23 -4.21 3.07 -3.55
CA SER A 23 -3.91 2.32 -4.77
C SER A 23 -3.80 0.84 -4.42
N ILE A 24 -4.55 -0.01 -5.11
CA ILE A 24 -4.53 -1.45 -4.92
C ILE A 24 -3.83 -2.09 -6.12
N CYS A 25 -2.72 -2.78 -5.87
CA CYS A 25 -1.90 -3.41 -6.90
C CYS A 25 -2.12 -4.92 -6.91
N HIS A 26 -2.52 -5.44 -8.07
CA HIS A 26 -2.83 -6.86 -8.28
C HIS A 26 -1.71 -7.65 -8.97
N CYS A 27 -0.50 -7.09 -9.09
CA CYS A 27 0.61 -7.77 -9.76
C CYS A 27 1.10 -8.99 -8.97
N SER A 28 1.77 -9.89 -9.67
CA SER A 28 2.30 -11.12 -9.05
C SER A 28 3.28 -10.85 -7.90
N LEU A 29 4.05 -9.76 -7.98
CA LEU A 29 4.99 -9.38 -6.94
C LEU A 29 4.27 -8.93 -5.67
N CYS A 30 3.24 -8.09 -5.81
CA CYS A 30 2.41 -7.67 -4.68
C CYS A 30 1.67 -8.84 -4.05
N ARG A 31 1.17 -9.79 -4.84
CA ARG A 31 0.57 -11.02 -4.32
C ARG A 31 1.57 -11.85 -3.50
N LYS A 32 2.79 -11.99 -3.99
CA LYS A 32 3.84 -12.75 -3.29
C LYS A 32 4.29 -12.07 -2.00
N THR A 33 4.41 -10.75 -1.99
CA THR A 33 4.85 -10.03 -0.79
C THR A 33 3.78 -9.99 0.29
N SER A 34 2.52 -9.86 -0.09
CA SER A 34 1.40 -9.77 0.86
C SER A 34 0.85 -11.13 1.28
N GLY A 35 1.05 -12.17 0.47
CA GLY A 35 0.41 -13.47 0.68
C GLY A 35 -1.09 -13.46 0.40
N THR A 36 -1.59 -12.47 -0.31
CA THR A 36 -3.00 -12.28 -0.66
C THR A 36 -3.17 -11.95 -2.14
N GLY A 37 -4.37 -11.56 -2.55
CA GLY A 37 -4.66 -11.21 -3.95
C GLY A 37 -4.08 -9.88 -4.42
N SER A 38 -3.72 -9.00 -3.50
CA SER A 38 -3.24 -7.65 -3.82
C SER A 38 -2.51 -7.02 -2.65
N SER A 39 -1.91 -5.86 -2.89
CA SER A 39 -1.44 -4.98 -1.84
C SER A 39 -2.09 -3.60 -1.96
N ALA A 40 -2.36 -2.96 -0.85
CA ALA A 40 -3.02 -1.66 -0.79
C ALA A 40 -2.13 -0.65 -0.06
N ALA A 41 -1.93 0.51 -0.66
CA ALA A 41 -1.07 1.55 -0.10
C ALA A 41 -1.58 2.95 -0.42
N ILE A 42 -1.16 3.90 0.41
CA ILE A 42 -1.24 5.34 0.14
C ILE A 42 0.17 5.90 -0.05
N VAL A 43 0.26 7.04 -0.72
CA VAL A 43 1.50 7.79 -0.88
C VAL A 43 1.42 9.06 -0.06
N VAL A 44 2.48 9.35 0.68
CA VAL A 44 2.63 10.58 1.48
C VAL A 44 4.00 11.21 1.20
N GLY A 45 4.13 12.51 1.41
CA GLY A 45 5.43 13.18 1.33
C GLY A 45 6.38 12.66 2.41
N TYR A 46 7.67 12.71 2.11
CA TYR A 46 8.69 12.22 3.04
C TYR A 46 8.65 12.95 4.39
N ASP A 47 8.41 14.24 4.38
CA ASP A 47 8.31 15.10 5.56
C ASP A 47 6.99 14.98 6.33
N GLN A 48 6.01 14.29 5.76
CA GLN A 48 4.71 14.08 6.40
C GLN A 48 4.70 12.91 7.38
N LEU A 49 5.65 11.98 7.26
CA LEU A 49 5.76 10.81 8.12
C LEU A 49 6.80 11.03 9.21
N THR A 50 6.38 10.89 10.45
CA THR A 50 7.25 10.97 11.64
C THR A 50 7.31 9.63 12.33
N TRP A 51 8.51 9.08 12.46
CA TRP A 51 8.74 7.87 13.24
C TRP A 51 8.71 8.19 14.73
N LEU A 52 7.86 7.49 15.47
CA LEU A 52 7.78 7.58 16.92
C LEU A 52 8.70 6.56 17.60
N SER A 53 8.84 5.37 16.99
CA SER A 53 9.75 4.31 17.42
C SER A 53 9.96 3.29 16.31
N GLY A 54 11.04 2.52 16.43
CA GLY A 54 11.24 1.32 15.63
C GLY A 54 11.63 1.53 14.17
N GLN A 55 12.05 2.73 13.77
CA GLN A 55 12.57 2.94 12.41
C GLN A 55 13.75 2.01 12.11
N GLU A 56 14.57 1.71 13.11
CA GLU A 56 15.71 0.78 13.01
C GLU A 56 15.28 -0.67 12.81
N LEU A 57 14.01 -1.01 13.04
CA LEU A 57 13.46 -2.34 12.79
C LEU A 57 13.07 -2.55 11.32
N VAL A 58 13.03 -1.49 10.52
CA VAL A 58 12.65 -1.57 9.13
C VAL A 58 13.76 -2.16 8.29
N VAL A 59 13.45 -3.24 7.59
CA VAL A 59 14.32 -3.85 6.59
C VAL A 59 13.77 -3.56 5.21
N SER A 60 14.61 -2.99 4.34
CA SER A 60 14.25 -2.76 2.95
C SER A 60 14.50 -4.02 2.13
N GLY A 61 13.44 -4.62 1.65
CA GLY A 61 13.50 -5.75 0.72
C GLY A 61 13.52 -5.27 -0.74
N PRO A 62 13.64 -6.21 -1.69
CA PRO A 62 13.70 -5.85 -3.12
C PRO A 62 12.40 -5.26 -3.66
N LYS A 63 11.28 -5.46 -3.00
CA LYS A 63 9.96 -5.00 -3.45
C LYS A 63 9.17 -4.26 -2.38
N HIS A 64 9.45 -4.47 -1.13
CA HIS A 64 8.76 -3.83 -0.01
C HIS A 64 9.66 -3.78 1.22
N SER A 65 9.34 -2.87 2.13
CA SER A 65 9.96 -2.83 3.46
C SER A 65 9.10 -3.57 4.48
N PHE A 66 9.72 -4.10 5.51
CA PHE A 66 9.04 -4.87 6.56
C PHE A 66 9.74 -4.76 7.91
N CYS A 67 9.00 -5.04 8.97
CA CYS A 67 9.55 -5.13 10.32
C CYS A 67 10.35 -6.43 10.49
N ARG A 68 11.63 -6.34 10.87
CA ARG A 68 12.48 -7.53 11.04
C ARG A 68 12.05 -8.44 12.20
N VAL A 69 11.22 -7.95 13.12
CA VAL A 69 10.76 -8.72 14.28
C VAL A 69 9.50 -9.50 13.96
N CYS A 70 8.47 -8.86 13.39
CA CYS A 70 7.18 -9.49 13.16
C CYS A 70 6.84 -9.74 11.69
N GLY A 71 7.63 -9.20 10.74
CA GLY A 71 7.39 -9.36 9.31
C GLY A 71 6.26 -8.50 8.74
N ALA A 72 5.59 -7.68 9.55
CA ALA A 72 4.57 -6.77 9.05
C ALA A 72 5.17 -5.81 8.02
N HIS A 73 4.41 -5.52 6.94
CA HIS A 73 4.84 -4.50 5.98
C HIS A 73 5.07 -3.17 6.68
N ALA A 74 6.06 -2.41 6.23
CA ALA A 74 6.44 -1.12 6.79
C ALA A 74 6.30 -0.03 5.72
N PRO A 75 6.21 1.24 6.12
CA PRO A 75 6.37 2.35 5.19
C PRO A 75 7.66 2.21 4.39
N ASP A 76 7.54 2.25 3.08
CA ASP A 76 8.67 2.09 2.15
C ASP A 76 9.06 3.45 1.57
N CYS A 77 10.27 3.89 1.91
CA CYS A 77 10.80 5.17 1.43
C CYS A 77 11.40 5.00 0.04
N ASN A 78 11.05 5.88 -0.88
CA ASN A 78 11.67 5.87 -2.20
C ASN A 78 13.16 6.25 -2.12
N PRO A 79 14.00 5.83 -3.10
CA PRO A 79 15.45 6.09 -3.06
C PRO A 79 15.82 7.58 -2.98
N ARG A 80 14.97 8.47 -3.52
CA ARG A 80 15.18 9.92 -3.49
C ARG A 80 14.79 10.57 -2.17
N LYS A 81 14.19 9.81 -1.24
CA LYS A 81 13.67 10.32 0.03
C LYS A 81 12.70 11.49 -0.15
N THR A 82 11.81 11.39 -1.12
CA THR A 82 10.78 12.39 -1.41
C THR A 82 9.40 11.97 -0.96
N LEU A 83 9.18 10.66 -0.85
CA LEU A 83 7.89 10.10 -0.46
C LEU A 83 8.03 8.75 0.24
N TYR A 84 6.97 8.40 0.97
CA TYR A 84 6.74 7.05 1.49
C TYR A 84 5.54 6.42 0.80
N ILE A 85 5.67 5.12 0.51
CA ILE A 85 4.55 4.24 0.17
C ILE A 85 4.15 3.54 1.47
N VAL A 86 2.95 3.80 1.96
CA VAL A 86 2.50 3.31 3.27
C VAL A 86 1.43 2.25 3.08
N PRO A 87 1.69 1.00 3.50
CA PRO A 87 0.66 -0.05 3.49
C PRO A 87 -0.50 0.36 4.38
N VAL A 88 -1.73 0.32 3.86
CA VAL A 88 -2.88 0.81 4.64
C VAL A 88 -3.34 -0.15 5.73
N GLY A 89 -3.00 -1.44 5.60
CA GLY A 89 -3.38 -2.45 6.59
C GLY A 89 -2.71 -2.28 7.96
N ILE A 90 -1.60 -1.52 8.04
CA ILE A 90 -0.92 -1.24 9.32
C ILE A 90 -1.36 0.08 9.96
N LEU A 91 -2.28 0.80 9.36
CA LEU A 91 -2.83 2.01 9.96
C LEU A 91 -3.75 1.65 11.11
N ASP A 92 -3.60 2.38 12.21
CA ASP A 92 -4.39 2.20 13.42
C ASP A 92 -5.79 2.83 13.26
N ASP A 93 -6.72 2.50 14.16
CA ASP A 93 -8.04 3.11 14.27
C ASP A 93 -8.96 2.96 13.04
N ASN A 94 -8.61 2.06 12.11
CA ASN A 94 -9.39 1.77 10.90
C ASN A 94 -9.88 3.04 10.18
N PRO A 95 -8.98 3.89 9.68
CA PRO A 95 -9.36 5.17 9.10
C PRO A 95 -10.24 4.99 7.85
N ILE A 96 -11.14 5.95 7.61
CA ILE A 96 -11.95 5.97 6.40
C ILE A 96 -11.05 6.46 5.24
N LEU A 97 -10.74 5.56 4.33
CA LEU A 97 -9.92 5.82 3.15
C LEU A 97 -10.74 5.55 1.89
N THR A 98 -10.43 6.28 0.83
CA THR A 98 -11.07 6.08 -0.48
C THR A 98 -10.13 5.32 -1.40
N VAL A 99 -10.61 4.24 -2.00
CA VAL A 99 -9.90 3.54 -3.07
C VAL A 99 -9.91 4.43 -4.32
N GLY A 100 -8.73 4.78 -4.79
CA GLY A 100 -8.55 5.66 -5.94
C GLY A 100 -8.35 4.92 -7.25
N GLN A 101 -7.78 3.70 -7.19
CA GLN A 101 -7.51 2.92 -8.39
C GLN A 101 -7.13 1.47 -8.06
N HIS A 102 -7.33 0.61 -9.06
CA HIS A 102 -6.73 -0.72 -9.12
C HIS A 102 -5.75 -0.78 -10.28
N ILE A 103 -4.52 -1.21 -10.01
CA ILE A 103 -3.47 -1.33 -11.04
C ILE A 103 -3.03 -2.77 -11.20
N TYR A 104 -2.48 -3.09 -12.37
CA TYR A 104 -2.05 -4.44 -12.75
C TYR A 104 -3.17 -5.48 -12.65
N VAL A 105 -4.38 -5.07 -12.99
CA VAL A 105 -5.56 -5.96 -12.98
C VAL A 105 -5.40 -7.08 -14.00
N GLY A 106 -4.64 -6.87 -15.07
CA GLY A 106 -4.27 -7.91 -16.04
C GLY A 106 -3.52 -9.10 -15.43
N SER A 107 -2.86 -8.90 -14.28
CA SER A 107 -2.15 -9.94 -13.52
C SER A 107 -2.92 -10.44 -12.31
N LYS A 108 -4.18 -10.05 -12.16
CA LYS A 108 -5.03 -10.44 -11.03
C LYS A 108 -5.12 -11.97 -10.92
N ALA A 109 -5.07 -12.46 -9.68
CA ALA A 109 -5.29 -13.88 -9.43
C ALA A 109 -6.71 -14.30 -9.84
N HIS A 110 -6.86 -15.47 -10.44
CA HIS A 110 -8.17 -15.96 -10.92
C HIS A 110 -9.16 -16.20 -9.76
N TRP A 111 -8.65 -16.53 -8.59
CA TRP A 111 -9.48 -16.80 -7.40
C TRP A 111 -9.89 -15.52 -6.67
N ASP A 112 -9.28 -14.37 -6.99
CA ASP A 112 -9.55 -13.09 -6.33
C ASP A 112 -10.61 -12.31 -7.10
N MET A 113 -11.52 -11.68 -6.38
CA MET A 113 -12.58 -10.85 -6.95
C MET A 113 -12.42 -9.40 -6.50
N ILE A 114 -12.46 -8.49 -7.46
CA ILE A 114 -12.47 -7.05 -7.16
C ILE A 114 -13.93 -6.62 -7.02
N GLY A 115 -14.27 -6.08 -5.84
CA GLY A 115 -15.62 -5.54 -5.60
C GLY A 115 -15.93 -4.31 -6.44
N ASP A 116 -17.21 -3.95 -6.54
CA ASP A 116 -17.65 -2.75 -7.24
C ASP A 116 -17.51 -1.52 -6.33
N ASP A 117 -16.31 -0.97 -6.27
CA ASP A 117 -15.98 0.22 -5.47
C ASP A 117 -16.00 1.53 -6.29
N GLY A 118 -16.32 1.45 -7.58
CA GLY A 118 -16.35 2.61 -8.49
C GLY A 118 -14.98 3.14 -8.91
N ALA A 119 -13.87 2.62 -8.37
CA ALA A 119 -12.53 3.07 -8.73
C ALA A 119 -12.13 2.59 -10.14
N PRO A 120 -11.37 3.39 -10.89
CA PRO A 120 -10.85 2.97 -12.18
C PRO A 120 -9.90 1.79 -12.03
N ARG A 121 -9.86 0.93 -13.05
CA ARG A 121 -9.07 -0.29 -13.12
C ARG A 121 -8.17 -0.24 -14.34
N PHE A 122 -6.91 -0.54 -14.15
CA PHE A 122 -5.90 -0.49 -15.20
C PHE A 122 -5.25 -1.87 -15.37
N ALA A 123 -5.08 -2.28 -16.63
CA ALA A 123 -4.45 -3.56 -16.95
C ALA A 123 -3.01 -3.63 -16.41
N GLU A 124 -2.30 -2.51 -16.48
CA GLU A 124 -0.95 -2.33 -15.98
C GLU A 124 -0.91 -1.14 -15.00
N GLY A 125 0.05 -0.22 -15.13
CA GLY A 125 0.10 1.01 -14.34
C GLY A 125 -0.98 2.02 -14.74
N SER A 126 -1.15 3.06 -13.93
CA SER A 126 -2.20 4.07 -14.11
C SER A 126 -1.97 5.07 -15.25
N THR A 127 -0.89 4.93 -16.03
CA THR A 127 -0.58 5.81 -17.17
C THR A 127 -1.33 5.47 -18.45
N GLY A 128 -1.92 4.28 -18.53
CA GLY A 128 -2.73 3.84 -19.66
C GLY A 128 -4.22 4.18 -19.49
N PRO A 129 -5.06 3.84 -20.51
CA PRO A 129 -6.51 4.00 -20.38
C PRO A 129 -7.06 3.00 -19.35
N PRO A 130 -8.11 3.39 -18.59
CA PRO A 130 -8.76 2.45 -17.68
C PRO A 130 -9.51 1.36 -18.49
N LEU A 131 -9.59 0.18 -17.88
CA LEU A 131 -10.35 -0.94 -18.44
C LEU A 131 -11.86 -0.65 -18.38
N PRO A 132 -12.64 -1.08 -19.38
CA PRO A 132 -14.08 -1.16 -19.27
C PRO A 132 -14.48 -2.06 -18.09
N ARG A 133 -15.56 -1.72 -17.39
CA ARG A 133 -15.97 -2.44 -16.17
C ARG A 133 -16.29 -3.91 -16.41
N ASP A 134 -16.83 -4.24 -17.56
CA ASP A 134 -17.15 -5.62 -17.95
C ASP A 134 -15.92 -6.52 -18.14
N GLN A 135 -14.74 -5.93 -18.32
CA GLN A 135 -13.48 -6.66 -18.50
C GLN A 135 -12.68 -6.83 -17.21
N THR A 136 -13.21 -6.41 -16.09
CA THR A 136 -12.47 -6.37 -14.81
C THR A 136 -12.99 -7.38 -13.78
N ALA A 137 -13.95 -8.16 -14.14
CA ALA A 137 -14.54 -9.20 -13.29
C ALA A 137 -13.59 -10.38 -13.04
#